data_6a72a7dc2dd8fe2957c4bc873cd2a0fc
#
_entry.id   6a72a7dc2dd8fe2957c4bc873cd2a0fc
#
_cell.length_a   1.000
_cell.length_b   1.000
_cell.length_c   1.000
_cell.angle_alpha   90.00
_cell.angle_beta   90.00
_cell.angle_gamma   90.00
#
_symmetry.space_group_name_H-M   'P 1'
#
loop_
_entity.id
_entity.type
_entity.pdbx_description
1 polymer ?
#
loop_
_entity_poly.entity_id
_entity_poly.type
_entity_poly.pdbx_seq_one_letter_code
_entity_poly.pdbx_strand_id
1 'polypeptide(L)'
;MKQINLQDNLRRKFTKQGVKMLDPNTVFFSKDTKIGKNVSIDPYVVIGEKVKIQNNVKIFSFSHLENVKIESNVRVGPYARLRPGTFLKSGSRVGNFVEVKKSTIGKGSKVNHLSYIGDTQLGKTVNIGAGTITCNYDGVKKSKTKIKDKVFIGSNSSLVAPVTINENSIVGAGSVITKNVKKKTLALTRSSQVEIKNYKRKK
;
A
#
# COMPACT_ATOMS: atom_id res chain seq x y z
N MET A 1 26.87 -19.48 -10.27
CA MET A 1 26.63 -19.59 -11.71
C MET A 1 25.18 -19.93 -12.10
N LYS A 2 24.55 -21.05 -11.64
CA LYS A 2 23.16 -21.40 -12.06
C LYS A 2 22.09 -20.34 -11.77
N GLN A 3 22.16 -19.60 -10.66
CA GLN A 3 21.18 -18.54 -10.32
C GLN A 3 21.33 -17.28 -11.19
N ILE A 4 22.55 -16.89 -11.54
CA ILE A 4 22.82 -15.74 -12.42
C ILE A 4 22.23 -15.99 -13.80
N ASN A 5 22.47 -17.19 -14.37
CA ASN A 5 21.90 -17.57 -15.66
C ASN A 5 20.37 -17.59 -15.67
N LEU A 6 19.75 -17.95 -14.54
CA LEU A 6 18.30 -17.91 -14.41
C LEU A 6 17.76 -16.49 -14.47
N GLN A 7 18.34 -15.55 -13.71
CA GLN A 7 17.90 -14.16 -13.69
C GLN A 7 18.05 -13.51 -15.07
N ASP A 8 19.17 -13.76 -15.76
CA ASP A 8 19.39 -13.26 -17.12
C ASP A 8 18.34 -13.77 -18.10
N ASN A 9 17.97 -15.05 -17.99
CA ASN A 9 16.93 -15.64 -18.82
C ASN A 9 15.55 -15.02 -18.54
N LEU A 10 15.20 -14.77 -17.27
CA LEU A 10 13.94 -14.13 -16.90
C LEU A 10 13.88 -12.67 -17.37
N ARG A 11 14.96 -11.91 -17.20
CA ARG A 11 15.09 -10.53 -17.68
C ARG A 11 14.91 -10.45 -19.19
N ARG A 12 15.64 -11.29 -19.95
CA ARG A 12 15.50 -11.38 -21.42
C ARG A 12 14.08 -11.75 -21.84
N LYS A 13 13.47 -12.73 -21.16
CA LYS A 13 12.06 -13.11 -21.41
C LYS A 13 11.13 -11.93 -21.26
N PHE A 14 11.19 -11.21 -20.13
CA PHE A 14 10.28 -10.11 -19.88
C PHE A 14 10.56 -8.89 -20.77
N THR A 15 11.83 -8.60 -21.10
CA THR A 15 12.16 -7.56 -22.09
C THR A 15 11.56 -7.90 -23.45
N LYS A 16 11.68 -9.15 -23.92
CA LYS A 16 11.04 -9.60 -25.19
C LYS A 16 9.50 -9.50 -25.14
N GLN A 17 8.89 -9.60 -23.97
CA GLN A 17 7.45 -9.40 -23.77
C GLN A 17 7.03 -7.92 -23.68
N GLY A 18 7.98 -7.00 -23.83
CA GLY A 18 7.72 -5.55 -23.79
C GLY A 18 7.72 -4.91 -22.40
N VAL A 19 8.27 -5.60 -21.39
CA VAL A 19 8.50 -4.98 -20.08
C VAL A 19 9.69 -4.05 -20.19
N LYS A 20 9.49 -2.78 -19.79
CA LYS A 20 10.53 -1.75 -19.78
C LYS A 20 11.27 -1.79 -18.45
N MET A 21 12.56 -2.03 -18.46
CA MET A 21 13.44 -1.98 -17.29
C MET A 21 14.55 -0.96 -17.55
N LEU A 22 14.69 0.03 -16.66
CA LEU A 22 15.74 1.06 -16.83
C LEU A 22 17.13 0.46 -16.65
N ASP A 23 17.31 -0.41 -15.65
CA ASP A 23 18.50 -1.23 -15.45
C ASP A 23 18.09 -2.68 -15.15
N PRO A 24 18.04 -3.55 -16.16
CA PRO A 24 17.62 -4.94 -15.97
C PRO A 24 18.46 -5.69 -14.93
N ASN A 25 19.75 -5.38 -14.78
CA ASN A 25 20.66 -6.12 -13.89
C ASN A 25 20.31 -5.98 -12.42
N THR A 26 19.59 -4.94 -12.04
CA THR A 26 19.16 -4.65 -10.67
C THR A 26 17.74 -5.14 -10.36
N VAL A 27 17.06 -5.77 -11.33
CA VAL A 27 15.69 -6.30 -11.13
C VAL A 27 15.74 -7.82 -11.00
N PHE A 28 15.09 -8.35 -9.98
CA PHE A 28 15.04 -9.77 -9.68
C PHE A 28 13.62 -10.32 -9.79
N PHE A 29 13.48 -11.51 -10.41
CA PHE A 29 12.20 -12.16 -10.66
C PHE A 29 12.17 -13.57 -10.09
N SER A 30 11.00 -14.00 -9.60
CA SER A 30 10.73 -15.42 -9.41
C SER A 30 10.33 -16.09 -10.73
N LYS A 31 10.57 -17.40 -10.83
CA LYS A 31 10.26 -18.22 -12.02
C LYS A 31 8.77 -18.18 -12.38
N ASP A 32 7.91 -18.06 -11.40
CA ASP A 32 6.44 -18.09 -11.54
C ASP A 32 5.82 -16.72 -11.74
N THR A 33 6.62 -15.66 -11.84
CA THR A 33 6.16 -14.29 -12.12
C THR A 33 5.38 -14.22 -13.43
N LYS A 34 4.23 -13.54 -13.40
CA LYS A 34 3.41 -13.25 -14.59
C LYS A 34 3.27 -11.75 -14.76
N ILE A 35 3.62 -11.24 -15.95
CA ILE A 35 3.59 -9.80 -16.25
C ILE A 35 2.85 -9.57 -17.55
N GLY A 36 1.93 -8.60 -17.53
CA GLY A 36 1.16 -8.15 -18.70
C GLY A 36 1.93 -7.18 -19.60
N LYS A 37 1.22 -6.51 -20.48
CA LYS A 37 1.78 -5.57 -21.46
C LYS A 37 2.01 -4.18 -20.85
N ASN A 38 2.98 -3.43 -21.41
CA ASN A 38 3.27 -2.03 -21.07
C ASN A 38 3.53 -1.82 -19.56
N VAL A 39 4.30 -2.72 -18.97
CA VAL A 39 4.77 -2.63 -17.58
C VAL A 39 6.15 -1.98 -17.56
N SER A 40 6.38 -1.05 -16.65
CA SER A 40 7.71 -0.48 -16.40
C SER A 40 8.18 -0.77 -14.98
N ILE A 41 9.44 -1.14 -14.84
CA ILE A 41 10.07 -1.51 -13.58
C ILE A 41 11.37 -0.71 -13.47
N ASP A 42 11.47 0.10 -12.44
CA ASP A 42 12.64 0.89 -12.14
C ASP A 42 13.73 0.03 -11.45
N PRO A 43 14.98 0.51 -11.28
CA PRO A 43 16.07 -0.26 -10.67
C PRO A 43 15.78 -0.73 -9.23
N TYR A 44 16.49 -1.79 -8.81
CA TYR A 44 16.46 -2.34 -7.46
C TYR A 44 15.09 -2.85 -7.01
N VAL A 45 14.31 -3.41 -7.92
CA VAL A 45 13.01 -4.03 -7.60
C VAL A 45 13.18 -5.53 -7.47
N VAL A 46 12.57 -6.09 -6.42
CA VAL A 46 12.51 -7.54 -6.18
C VAL A 46 11.07 -8.02 -6.34
N ILE A 47 10.87 -8.92 -7.29
CA ILE A 47 9.60 -9.59 -7.56
C ILE A 47 9.73 -11.05 -7.14
N GLY A 48 9.24 -11.36 -5.94
CA GLY A 48 9.24 -12.69 -5.35
C GLY A 48 8.19 -13.61 -5.95
N GLU A 49 7.92 -14.70 -5.23
CA GLU A 49 7.02 -15.74 -5.69
C GLU A 49 5.55 -15.28 -5.78
N LYS A 50 4.79 -15.95 -6.65
CA LYS A 50 3.33 -15.80 -6.82
C LYS A 50 2.87 -14.37 -7.12
N VAL A 51 3.71 -13.57 -7.78
CA VAL A 51 3.37 -12.22 -8.21
C VAL A 51 2.74 -12.24 -9.60
N LYS A 52 1.57 -11.59 -9.72
CA LYS A 52 0.83 -11.42 -10.98
C LYS A 52 0.59 -9.94 -11.23
N ILE A 53 1.08 -9.41 -12.33
CA ILE A 53 1.00 -8.00 -12.72
C ILE A 53 0.25 -7.91 -14.04
N GLN A 54 -0.82 -7.13 -14.09
CA GLN A 54 -1.56 -6.84 -15.32
C GLN A 54 -0.91 -5.70 -16.13
N ASN A 55 -1.67 -5.12 -17.07
CA ASN A 55 -1.16 -4.15 -18.03
C ASN A 55 -0.97 -2.74 -17.44
N ASN A 56 -0.10 -1.95 -18.04
CA ASN A 56 0.11 -0.52 -17.73
C ASN A 56 0.47 -0.27 -16.25
N VAL A 57 1.21 -1.16 -15.65
CA VAL A 57 1.66 -1.03 -14.25
C VAL A 57 3.04 -0.39 -14.21
N LYS A 58 3.26 0.50 -13.26
CA LYS A 58 4.58 1.07 -12.97
C LYS A 58 5.03 0.70 -11.57
N ILE A 59 6.23 0.09 -11.47
CA ILE A 59 6.88 -0.27 -10.21
C ILE A 59 8.16 0.55 -10.10
N PHE A 60 8.20 1.39 -9.07
CA PHE A 60 9.32 2.27 -8.79
C PHE A 60 10.38 1.59 -7.94
N SER A 61 11.58 2.16 -7.95
CA SER A 61 12.80 1.62 -7.31
C SER A 61 12.60 1.20 -5.85
N PHE A 62 13.40 0.23 -5.43
CA PHE A 62 13.48 -0.29 -4.07
C PHE A 62 12.16 -0.88 -3.55
N SER A 63 11.29 -1.34 -4.44
CA SER A 63 10.05 -2.02 -4.06
C SER A 63 10.24 -3.53 -4.00
N HIS A 64 9.60 -4.16 -3.00
CA HIS A 64 9.63 -5.61 -2.82
C HIS A 64 8.21 -6.18 -2.81
N LEU A 65 7.94 -7.13 -3.69
CA LEU A 65 6.64 -7.73 -3.91
C LEU A 65 6.71 -9.25 -3.72
N GLU A 66 5.77 -9.83 -2.97
CA GLU A 66 5.66 -11.27 -2.75
C GLU A 66 4.20 -11.70 -2.63
N ASN A 67 3.78 -12.72 -3.38
CA ASN A 67 2.41 -13.27 -3.42
C ASN A 67 1.34 -12.17 -3.52
N VAL A 68 1.44 -11.38 -4.59
CA VAL A 68 0.64 -10.17 -4.85
C VAL A 68 -0.08 -10.28 -6.18
N LYS A 69 -1.32 -9.78 -6.22
CA LYS A 69 -2.06 -9.56 -7.46
C LYS A 69 -2.17 -8.06 -7.71
N ILE A 70 -1.80 -7.62 -8.91
CA ILE A 70 -1.82 -6.20 -9.32
C ILE A 70 -2.62 -6.09 -10.60
N GLU A 71 -3.76 -5.40 -10.54
CA GLU A 71 -4.57 -5.09 -11.72
C GLU A 71 -3.95 -3.96 -12.55
N SER A 72 -4.59 -3.62 -13.66
CA SER A 72 -4.07 -2.65 -14.63
C SER A 72 -4.02 -1.21 -14.09
N ASN A 73 -3.11 -0.40 -14.64
CA ASN A 73 -2.96 1.03 -14.35
C ASN A 73 -2.56 1.34 -12.89
N VAL A 74 -1.94 0.41 -12.20
CA VAL A 74 -1.47 0.57 -10.81
C VAL A 74 -0.08 1.16 -10.77
N ARG A 75 0.21 1.93 -9.73
CA ARG A 75 1.56 2.46 -9.43
C ARG A 75 2.00 1.98 -8.04
N VAL A 76 3.22 1.46 -7.94
CA VAL A 76 3.81 0.90 -6.71
C VAL A 76 5.16 1.52 -6.43
N GLY A 77 5.36 2.02 -5.23
CA GLY A 77 6.64 2.56 -4.78
C GLY A 77 6.84 4.05 -5.03
N PRO A 78 8.09 4.55 -4.86
CA PRO A 78 9.27 3.76 -4.47
C PRO A 78 9.23 3.27 -3.01
N TYR A 79 10.16 2.36 -2.64
CA TYR A 79 10.27 1.82 -1.27
C TYR A 79 8.95 1.22 -0.75
N ALA A 80 8.16 0.57 -1.60
CA ALA A 80 6.94 -0.11 -1.18
C ALA A 80 7.21 -1.58 -0.86
N ARG A 81 6.60 -2.09 0.22
CA ARG A 81 6.63 -3.51 0.56
C ARG A 81 5.24 -4.12 0.44
N LEU A 82 5.06 -4.96 -0.58
CA LEU A 82 3.81 -5.71 -0.76
C LEU A 82 4.01 -7.16 -0.33
N ARG A 83 3.34 -7.53 0.75
CA ARG A 83 3.45 -8.85 1.38
C ARG A 83 2.34 -9.79 0.93
N PRO A 84 2.48 -11.12 1.25
CA PRO A 84 1.53 -12.14 0.85
C PRO A 84 0.07 -11.78 1.15
N GLY A 85 -0.80 -12.07 0.16
CA GLY A 85 -2.24 -11.82 0.24
C GLY A 85 -2.65 -10.39 -0.10
N THR A 86 -1.75 -9.59 -0.65
CA THR A 86 -2.06 -8.24 -1.13
C THR A 86 -2.71 -8.28 -2.51
N PHE A 87 -3.78 -7.51 -2.67
CA PHE A 87 -4.46 -7.32 -3.95
C PHE A 87 -4.65 -5.82 -4.25
N LEU A 88 -4.02 -5.34 -5.30
CA LEU A 88 -4.14 -3.96 -5.78
C LEU A 88 -5.10 -3.91 -6.95
N LYS A 89 -6.25 -3.26 -6.77
CA LYS A 89 -7.26 -3.07 -7.80
C LYS A 89 -6.86 -1.96 -8.79
N SER A 90 -7.48 -2.01 -9.97
CA SER A 90 -7.17 -1.13 -11.09
C SER A 90 -7.08 0.36 -10.70
N GLY A 91 -6.02 1.03 -11.16
CA GLY A 91 -5.77 2.46 -10.93
C GLY A 91 -5.40 2.84 -9.49
N SER A 92 -5.25 1.86 -8.58
CA SER A 92 -4.81 2.15 -7.22
C SER A 92 -3.34 2.57 -7.17
N ARG A 93 -2.96 3.24 -6.08
CA ARG A 93 -1.58 3.70 -5.86
C ARG A 93 -1.12 3.32 -4.47
N VAL A 94 0.06 2.72 -4.40
CA VAL A 94 0.79 2.47 -3.15
C VAL A 94 2.13 3.18 -3.30
N GLY A 95 2.41 4.16 -2.46
CA GLY A 95 3.58 5.01 -2.59
C GLY A 95 4.74 4.62 -1.66
N ASN A 96 5.55 5.62 -1.31
CA ASN A 96 6.81 5.41 -0.62
C ASN A 96 6.64 5.07 0.87
N PHE A 97 7.47 4.13 1.32
CA PHE A 97 7.48 3.63 2.71
C PHE A 97 6.11 3.13 3.16
N VAL A 98 5.41 2.46 2.26
CA VAL A 98 4.12 1.84 2.55
C VAL A 98 4.28 0.32 2.56
N GLU A 99 3.81 -0.29 3.64
CA GLU A 99 3.70 -1.74 3.72
C GLU A 99 2.24 -2.17 3.63
N VAL A 100 1.94 -3.13 2.76
CA VAL A 100 0.61 -3.73 2.60
C VAL A 100 0.70 -5.24 2.80
N LYS A 101 -0.19 -5.80 3.64
CA LYS A 101 -0.23 -7.23 3.96
C LYS A 101 -1.66 -7.74 4.07
N LYS A 102 -1.97 -8.89 3.44
CA LYS A 102 -3.30 -9.55 3.49
C LYS A 102 -4.46 -8.55 3.30
N SER A 103 -4.31 -7.63 2.35
CA SER A 103 -5.22 -6.49 2.18
C SER A 103 -5.59 -6.28 0.71
N THR A 104 -6.77 -5.75 0.50
CA THR A 104 -7.23 -5.30 -0.82
C THR A 104 -7.25 -3.78 -0.86
N ILE A 105 -6.55 -3.19 -1.82
CA ILE A 105 -6.62 -1.75 -2.13
C ILE A 105 -7.58 -1.57 -3.29
N GLY A 106 -8.73 -0.95 -3.05
CA GLY A 106 -9.81 -0.80 -4.02
C GLY A 106 -9.47 0.07 -5.22
N LYS A 107 -10.31 0.02 -6.25
CA LYS A 107 -10.13 0.76 -7.51
C LYS A 107 -9.92 2.25 -7.26
N GLY A 108 -8.86 2.83 -7.82
CA GLY A 108 -8.54 4.27 -7.71
C GLY A 108 -8.15 4.75 -6.31
N SER A 109 -8.03 3.85 -5.34
CA SER A 109 -7.65 4.21 -3.96
C SER A 109 -6.15 4.48 -3.83
N LYS A 110 -5.79 5.33 -2.88
CA LYS A 110 -4.44 5.86 -2.71
C LYS A 110 -3.94 5.63 -1.28
N VAL A 111 -2.78 5.01 -1.16
CA VAL A 111 -1.99 4.87 0.07
C VAL A 111 -0.58 5.34 -0.27
N ASN A 112 -0.31 6.63 -0.16
CA ASN A 112 0.86 7.20 -0.83
C ASN A 112 2.10 7.31 0.05
N HIS A 113 1.99 7.35 1.39
CA HIS A 113 3.13 7.71 2.23
C HIS A 113 3.08 7.03 3.61
N LEU A 114 4.22 6.46 4.04
CA LEU A 114 4.53 6.14 5.45
C LEU A 114 3.42 5.38 6.19
N SER A 115 2.77 4.41 5.57
CA SER A 115 1.57 3.78 6.13
C SER A 115 1.72 2.27 6.22
N TYR A 116 1.09 1.66 7.25
CA TYR A 116 0.92 0.22 7.35
C TYR A 116 -0.53 -0.17 7.17
N ILE A 117 -0.80 -1.00 6.15
CA ILE A 117 -2.14 -1.50 5.81
C ILE A 117 -2.14 -3.03 5.93
N GLY A 118 -2.57 -3.53 7.07
CA GLY A 118 -2.63 -4.96 7.39
C GLY A 118 -4.06 -5.46 7.59
N ASP A 119 -4.37 -6.65 7.07
CA ASP A 119 -5.67 -7.34 7.21
C ASP A 119 -6.87 -6.42 6.90
N THR A 120 -6.75 -5.61 5.84
CA THR A 120 -7.67 -4.49 5.54
C THR A 120 -8.34 -4.65 4.19
N GLN A 121 -9.60 -4.26 4.11
CA GLN A 121 -10.35 -4.12 2.87
C GLN A 121 -10.67 -2.66 2.62
N LEU A 122 -9.97 -2.03 1.66
CA LEU A 122 -10.29 -0.70 1.16
C LEU A 122 -11.28 -0.79 -0.01
N GLY A 123 -12.30 0.03 0.03
CA GLY A 123 -13.23 0.28 -1.07
C GLY A 123 -12.60 1.09 -2.22
N LYS A 124 -13.46 1.62 -3.08
CA LYS A 124 -13.07 2.44 -4.24
C LYS A 124 -12.82 3.89 -3.83
N THR A 125 -11.85 4.53 -4.48
CA THR A 125 -11.60 5.99 -4.36
C THR A 125 -11.37 6.44 -2.89
N VAL A 126 -10.75 5.57 -2.10
CA VAL A 126 -10.34 5.88 -0.72
C VAL A 126 -9.00 6.62 -0.75
N ASN A 127 -8.85 7.61 0.12
CA ASN A 127 -7.57 8.28 0.36
C ASN A 127 -7.07 7.99 1.77
N ILE A 128 -5.90 7.40 1.88
CA ILE A 128 -5.22 7.18 3.16
C ILE A 128 -4.15 8.26 3.34
N GLY A 129 -4.26 9.03 4.41
CA GLY A 129 -3.27 10.04 4.79
C GLY A 129 -1.96 9.43 5.26
N ALA A 130 -0.89 10.19 5.15
CA ALA A 130 0.46 9.78 5.56
C ALA A 130 0.50 9.35 7.04
N GLY A 131 1.27 8.32 7.36
CA GLY A 131 1.41 7.85 8.74
C GLY A 131 0.21 7.08 9.29
N THR A 132 -0.75 6.69 8.44
CA THR A 132 -1.91 5.90 8.89
C THR A 132 -1.51 4.46 9.18
N ILE A 133 -1.95 3.95 10.33
CA ILE A 133 -1.73 2.56 10.76
C ILE A 133 -3.07 1.85 10.94
N THR A 134 -3.23 0.68 10.33
CA THR A 134 -4.29 -0.26 10.70
C THR A 134 -3.78 -1.16 11.80
N CYS A 135 -4.25 -0.93 13.05
CA CYS A 135 -3.84 -1.69 14.21
C CYS A 135 -4.59 -3.03 14.23
N ASN A 136 -4.10 -3.98 13.44
CA ASN A 136 -4.77 -5.25 13.16
C ASN A 136 -4.46 -6.38 14.15
N TYR A 137 -3.56 -6.16 15.11
CA TYR A 137 -3.12 -7.17 16.07
C TYR A 137 -3.19 -6.64 17.50
N ASP A 138 -3.83 -7.38 18.39
CA ASP A 138 -4.06 -7.02 19.80
C ASP A 138 -3.10 -7.70 20.78
N GLY A 139 -2.06 -8.38 20.27
CA GLY A 139 -1.13 -9.18 21.06
C GLY A 139 -1.46 -10.67 21.03
N VAL A 140 -2.70 -11.07 20.71
CA VAL A 140 -3.18 -12.45 20.69
C VAL A 140 -3.73 -12.84 19.32
N LYS A 141 -4.66 -12.04 18.77
CA LYS A 141 -5.36 -12.31 17.50
C LYS A 141 -5.28 -11.15 16.55
N LYS A 142 -5.54 -11.44 15.26
CA LYS A 142 -5.65 -10.43 14.21
C LYS A 142 -7.10 -10.19 13.84
N SER A 143 -7.46 -8.91 13.73
CA SER A 143 -8.79 -8.44 13.35
C SER A 143 -8.75 -7.61 12.07
N LYS A 144 -9.90 -7.49 11.40
CA LYS A 144 -9.99 -6.83 10.10
C LYS A 144 -10.46 -5.38 10.22
N THR A 145 -9.86 -4.52 9.41
CA THR A 145 -10.35 -3.15 9.15
C THR A 145 -11.11 -3.13 7.83
N LYS A 146 -12.29 -2.51 7.81
CA LYS A 146 -13.08 -2.29 6.60
C LYS A 146 -13.22 -0.79 6.35
N ILE A 147 -12.71 -0.31 5.23
CA ILE A 147 -12.83 1.10 4.82
C ILE A 147 -13.64 1.10 3.52
N LYS A 148 -14.82 1.68 3.57
CA LYS A 148 -15.77 1.68 2.45
C LYS A 148 -15.40 2.74 1.40
N ASP A 149 -16.23 2.85 0.36
CA ASP A 149 -15.96 3.72 -0.78
C ASP A 149 -15.90 5.21 -0.41
N LYS A 150 -15.01 5.96 -1.09
CA LYS A 150 -14.87 7.42 -0.99
C LYS A 150 -14.59 7.94 0.42
N VAL A 151 -13.98 7.12 1.27
CA VAL A 151 -13.53 7.53 2.60
C VAL A 151 -12.22 8.30 2.49
N PHE A 152 -12.08 9.33 3.32
CA PHE A 152 -10.84 10.06 3.52
C PHE A 152 -10.32 9.81 4.95
N ILE A 153 -9.12 9.27 5.07
CA ILE A 153 -8.42 9.11 6.35
C ILE A 153 -7.36 10.19 6.45
N GLY A 154 -7.45 11.03 7.47
CA GLY A 154 -6.44 12.06 7.76
C GLY A 154 -5.10 11.46 8.20
N SER A 155 -4.03 12.22 8.02
CA SER A 155 -2.66 11.79 8.35
C SER A 155 -2.51 11.43 9.84
N ASN A 156 -1.58 10.52 10.14
CA ASN A 156 -1.26 10.06 11.50
C ASN A 156 -2.48 9.48 12.25
N SER A 157 -3.38 8.83 11.53
CA SER A 157 -4.54 8.17 12.14
C SER A 157 -4.24 6.71 12.45
N SER A 158 -4.72 6.23 13.62
CA SER A 158 -4.68 4.82 14.01
C SER A 158 -6.07 4.22 13.94
N LEU A 159 -6.24 3.16 13.15
CA LEU A 159 -7.52 2.45 13.01
C LEU A 159 -7.42 1.13 13.77
N VAL A 160 -8.04 1.07 14.96
CA VAL A 160 -7.97 -0.10 15.84
C VAL A 160 -9.01 -1.13 15.42
N ALA A 161 -8.54 -2.24 14.86
CA ALA A 161 -9.41 -3.32 14.41
C ALA A 161 -9.97 -4.17 15.58
N PRO A 162 -11.21 -4.72 15.46
CA PRO A 162 -12.07 -4.65 14.27
C PRO A 162 -12.80 -3.32 14.15
N VAL A 163 -12.73 -2.68 12.99
CA VAL A 163 -13.41 -1.39 12.76
C VAL A 163 -13.90 -1.25 11.32
N THR A 164 -15.04 -0.60 11.15
CA THR A 164 -15.60 -0.25 9.84
C THR A 164 -15.75 1.26 9.70
N ILE A 165 -15.13 1.82 8.67
CA ILE A 165 -15.27 3.22 8.29
C ILE A 165 -16.21 3.24 7.09
N ASN A 166 -17.43 3.78 7.26
CA ASN A 166 -18.45 3.73 6.22
C ASN A 166 -18.30 4.83 5.17
N GLU A 167 -19.05 4.68 4.07
CA GLU A 167 -18.90 5.44 2.83
C GLU A 167 -18.97 6.96 3.03
N ASN A 168 -18.15 7.68 2.27
CA ASN A 168 -18.13 9.15 2.25
C ASN A 168 -17.86 9.78 3.62
N SER A 169 -17.27 9.04 4.56
CA SER A 169 -16.87 9.60 5.85
C SER A 169 -15.45 10.12 5.82
N ILE A 170 -15.13 10.96 6.76
CA ILE A 170 -13.82 11.55 6.97
C ILE A 170 -13.34 11.19 8.38
N VAL A 171 -12.10 10.76 8.49
CA VAL A 171 -11.39 10.68 9.78
C VAL A 171 -10.42 11.85 9.84
N GLY A 172 -10.51 12.68 10.87
CA GLY A 172 -9.60 13.81 11.06
C GLY A 172 -8.17 13.34 11.39
N ALA A 173 -7.18 14.09 10.93
CA ALA A 173 -5.77 13.78 11.20
C ALA A 173 -5.47 13.62 12.70
N GLY A 174 -4.56 12.71 13.06
CA GLY A 174 -4.16 12.44 14.43
C GLY A 174 -5.21 11.70 15.27
N SER A 175 -6.24 11.11 14.64
CA SER A 175 -7.30 10.42 15.36
C SER A 175 -6.99 8.94 15.61
N VAL A 176 -7.39 8.43 16.78
CA VAL A 176 -7.38 7.00 17.12
C VAL A 176 -8.82 6.48 17.08
N ILE A 177 -9.16 5.72 16.04
CA ILE A 177 -10.51 5.24 15.80
C ILE A 177 -10.68 3.83 16.33
N THR A 178 -11.49 3.67 17.37
CA THR A 178 -11.77 2.40 18.07
C THR A 178 -13.20 1.90 17.85
N LYS A 179 -14.07 2.71 17.26
CA LYS A 179 -15.49 2.40 17.00
C LYS A 179 -15.81 2.63 15.52
N ASN A 180 -16.83 1.94 15.02
CA ASN A 180 -17.30 2.13 13.64
C ASN A 180 -17.70 3.59 13.38
N VAL A 181 -17.29 4.12 12.22
CA VAL A 181 -17.66 5.46 11.78
C VAL A 181 -18.87 5.38 10.86
N LYS A 182 -19.89 6.18 11.12
CA LYS A 182 -21.11 6.23 10.31
C LYS A 182 -20.83 6.85 8.94
N LYS A 183 -21.65 6.54 7.94
CA LYS A 183 -21.55 7.15 6.60
C LYS A 183 -21.74 8.66 6.64
N LYS A 184 -21.01 9.39 5.78
CA LYS A 184 -21.11 10.84 5.63
C LYS A 184 -20.88 11.64 6.93
N THR A 185 -19.99 11.15 7.81
CA THR A 185 -19.65 11.83 9.07
C THR A 185 -18.16 12.17 9.13
N LEU A 186 -17.83 13.16 9.94
CA LEU A 186 -16.47 13.46 10.37
C LEU A 186 -16.26 12.84 11.76
N ALA A 187 -15.28 11.94 11.88
CA ALA A 187 -14.85 11.36 13.16
C ALA A 187 -13.54 11.99 13.63
N LEU A 188 -13.52 12.45 14.87
CA LEU A 188 -12.36 13.06 15.53
C LEU A 188 -12.19 12.46 16.92
N THR A 189 -10.95 12.18 17.33
CA THR A 189 -10.62 11.68 18.68
C THR A 189 -9.37 12.36 19.26
N ARG A 190 -8.96 13.48 18.70
CA ARG A 190 -7.83 14.28 19.19
C ARG A 190 -8.27 15.31 20.22
N SER A 191 -7.38 15.64 21.15
CA SER A 191 -7.60 16.71 22.14
C SER A 191 -7.70 18.08 21.48
N SER A 192 -8.35 19.03 22.15
CA SER A 192 -8.36 20.44 21.76
C SER A 192 -6.94 21.03 21.87
N GLN A 193 -6.57 21.91 20.95
CA GLN A 193 -5.31 22.62 21.02
C GLN A 193 -5.31 23.57 22.23
N VAL A 194 -4.20 23.56 22.96
CA VAL A 194 -3.96 24.48 24.08
C VAL A 194 -2.71 25.30 23.80
N GLU A 195 -2.79 26.60 24.01
CA GLU A 195 -1.65 27.52 23.89
C GLU A 195 -1.26 28.07 25.26
N ILE A 196 0.03 27.94 25.60
CA ILE A 196 0.60 28.48 26.84
C ILE A 196 1.39 29.74 26.48
N LYS A 197 0.84 30.90 26.84
CA LYS A 197 1.52 32.20 26.62
C LYS A 197 2.81 32.29 27.46
N ASN A 198 3.82 32.92 26.89
CA ASN A 198 5.11 33.18 27.54
C ASN A 198 5.82 31.91 28.05
N TYR A 199 5.57 30.75 27.40
CA TYR A 199 6.22 29.50 27.78
C TYR A 199 7.77 29.64 27.68
N LYS A 200 8.46 29.44 28.81
CA LYS A 200 9.91 29.38 28.87
C LYS A 200 10.37 27.95 29.01
N ARG A 201 11.22 27.51 28.08
CA ARG A 201 11.86 26.20 28.17
C ARG A 201 12.74 26.15 29.41
N LYS A 202 12.51 25.20 30.33
CA LYS A 202 13.45 24.96 31.44
C LYS A 202 14.77 24.48 30.82
N LYS A 203 15.89 25.14 31.22
CA LYS A 203 17.24 24.72 30.85
C LYS A 203 17.61 23.48 31.62
#